data_40fc51fe2eae43bac9ad3bc9966607f1
#
_entry.id   40fc51fe2eae43bac9ad3bc9966607f1
#
_cell.length_a   1.000
_cell.length_b   1.000
_cell.length_c   1.000
_cell.angle_alpha   90.00
_cell.angle_beta   90.00
_cell.angle_gamma   90.00
#
_symmetry.space_group_name_H-M   'P 1'
#
loop_
_entity.id
_entity.type
_entity.pdbx_description
1 polymer ?
#
loop_
_entity_poly.entity_id
_entity_poly.type
_entity_poly.pdbx_seq_one_letter_code
_entity_poly.pdbx_strand_id
1 'polypeptide(L)'
;MNKITLSLTKTLYICSMIFNNESAKKVAELLLQIKAIKLQSANPFIWASGWKSPIYCDNRKALSYPPVRTYIRQQFVDAVKEFFPTVDVIAGVATGGIAHGVLVAEALGLPFAYVRSSSKEHGMQNLIEGEIEKGQNIVVIEDLISTGGSSLKAVEELRKNGGNVLGMLAIFSYNFDESVKNFEANKCKLYTLSNYNVLLDTAVKTNYISEKDVNSLNQWRENPKTWDVK
;
A
#
# COMPACT_ATOMS: atom_id res chain seq x y z
N MET A 1 44.44 -25.92 8.97
CA MET A 1 42.97 -26.24 8.82
C MET A 1 42.18 -25.13 9.46
N ASN A 2 41.85 -24.10 8.67
CA ASN A 2 41.06 -22.95 9.15
C ASN A 2 39.58 -23.18 8.84
N LYS A 3 38.77 -23.35 9.89
CA LYS A 3 37.33 -23.41 9.80
C LYS A 3 36.82 -21.98 9.61
N ILE A 4 36.35 -21.70 8.40
CA ILE A 4 35.57 -20.49 8.10
C ILE A 4 34.14 -20.80 8.53
N THR A 5 33.74 -20.29 9.69
CA THR A 5 32.36 -20.30 10.15
C THR A 5 31.64 -19.15 9.44
N LEU A 6 30.89 -19.47 8.37
CA LEU A 6 29.96 -18.51 7.77
C LEU A 6 28.80 -18.31 8.75
N SER A 7 28.76 -17.14 9.34
CA SER A 7 27.56 -16.63 10.05
C SER A 7 26.48 -16.30 9.03
N LEU A 8 25.60 -17.24 8.74
CA LEU A 8 24.37 -17.05 7.98
C LEU A 8 23.25 -16.64 8.93
N THR A 9 23.24 -15.39 9.35
CA THR A 9 22.04 -14.75 9.95
C THR A 9 21.90 -13.35 9.37
N LYS A 10 21.76 -13.24 8.04
CA LYS A 10 21.04 -12.12 7.48
C LYS A 10 19.56 -12.45 7.60
N THR A 11 18.94 -12.01 8.69
CA THR A 11 17.49 -11.84 8.77
C THR A 11 17.10 -10.96 7.60
N LEU A 12 16.52 -11.55 6.56
CA LEU A 12 15.88 -10.84 5.46
C LEU A 12 14.68 -10.09 6.05
N TYR A 13 14.92 -8.88 6.54
CA TYR A 13 13.87 -7.93 6.85
C TYR A 13 13.25 -7.48 5.53
N ILE A 14 12.01 -7.81 5.39
CA ILE A 14 11.22 -7.80 4.17
C ILE A 14 10.77 -6.36 3.94
N CYS A 15 11.45 -5.70 3.01
CA CYS A 15 10.92 -4.58 2.23
C CYS A 15 9.50 -4.91 1.74
N SER A 16 8.62 -3.95 1.49
CA SER A 16 7.27 -4.23 0.97
C SER A 16 7.37 -5.24 -0.18
N MET A 17 6.89 -6.46 0.06
CA MET A 17 6.96 -7.51 -0.95
C MET A 17 5.82 -7.34 -1.92
N ILE A 18 6.13 -7.42 -3.20
CA ILE A 18 5.10 -7.59 -4.23
C ILE A 18 4.48 -8.97 -4.03
N PHE A 19 3.14 -9.00 -4.00
CA PHE A 19 2.39 -10.26 -3.90
C PHE A 19 2.76 -11.23 -5.04
N ASN A 20 2.66 -10.74 -6.27
CA ASN A 20 2.97 -11.51 -7.46
C ASN A 20 3.46 -10.59 -8.58
N ASN A 21 4.58 -10.93 -9.24
CA ASN A 21 5.20 -10.07 -10.24
C ASN A 21 4.35 -9.87 -11.50
N GLU A 22 3.62 -10.88 -11.95
CA GLU A 22 2.77 -10.75 -13.14
C GLU A 22 1.52 -9.90 -12.84
N SER A 23 0.88 -10.14 -11.70
CA SER A 23 -0.25 -9.30 -11.26
C SER A 23 0.18 -7.87 -10.98
N ALA A 24 1.39 -7.64 -10.47
CA ALA A 24 1.90 -6.30 -10.21
C ALA A 24 2.05 -5.46 -11.48
N LYS A 25 2.55 -6.05 -12.57
CA LYS A 25 2.59 -5.40 -13.89
C LYS A 25 1.19 -5.08 -14.38
N LYS A 26 0.25 -6.03 -14.24
CA LYS A 26 -1.14 -5.82 -14.67
C LYS A 26 -1.84 -4.74 -13.86
N VAL A 27 -1.64 -4.68 -12.55
CA VAL A 27 -2.15 -3.60 -11.69
C VAL A 27 -1.57 -2.25 -12.13
N ALA A 28 -0.25 -2.15 -12.35
CA ALA A 28 0.39 -0.93 -12.82
C ALA A 28 -0.20 -0.46 -14.16
N GLU A 29 -0.34 -1.36 -15.14
CA GLU A 29 -0.95 -1.08 -16.44
C GLU A 29 -2.37 -0.53 -16.30
N LEU A 30 -3.22 -1.20 -15.53
CA LEU A 30 -4.60 -0.80 -15.30
C LEU A 30 -4.69 0.58 -14.63
N LEU A 31 -3.85 0.87 -13.63
CA LEU A 31 -3.83 2.16 -12.95
C LEU A 31 -3.38 3.31 -13.86
N LEU A 32 -2.42 3.07 -14.77
CA LEU A 32 -2.02 4.02 -15.81
C LEU A 32 -3.15 4.24 -16.83
N GLN A 33 -3.77 3.16 -17.31
CA GLN A 33 -4.84 3.19 -18.31
C GLN A 33 -6.04 4.04 -17.85
N ILE A 34 -6.49 3.86 -16.60
CA ILE A 34 -7.61 4.64 -16.05
C ILE A 34 -7.16 6.03 -15.53
N LYS A 35 -5.89 6.37 -15.68
CA LYS A 35 -5.29 7.61 -15.15
C LYS A 35 -5.49 7.78 -13.64
N ALA A 36 -5.52 6.68 -12.89
CA ALA A 36 -5.42 6.68 -11.45
C ALA A 36 -3.99 7.07 -11.03
N ILE A 37 -2.99 6.61 -11.78
CA ILE A 37 -1.63 7.12 -11.70
C ILE A 37 -1.31 7.91 -12.96
N LYS A 38 -0.65 9.07 -12.78
CA LYS A 38 -0.17 9.93 -13.85
C LYS A 38 1.31 10.24 -13.61
N LEU A 39 2.12 10.19 -14.67
CA LEU A 39 3.53 10.51 -14.65
C LEU A 39 3.78 11.73 -15.54
N GLN A 40 4.41 12.77 -15.01
CA GLN A 40 4.69 14.04 -15.70
C GLN A 40 6.00 14.63 -15.15
N SER A 41 7.12 14.33 -15.78
CA SER A 41 8.44 14.81 -15.37
C SER A 41 8.63 16.31 -15.64
N ALA A 42 8.10 16.84 -16.76
CA ALA A 42 8.26 18.23 -17.16
C ALA A 42 7.34 19.22 -16.42
N ASN A 43 6.13 18.79 -16.06
CA ASN A 43 5.13 19.62 -15.39
C ASN A 43 4.67 18.93 -14.09
N PRO A 44 5.42 19.05 -12.99
CA PRO A 44 5.14 18.31 -11.78
C PRO A 44 3.83 18.73 -11.11
N PHE A 45 3.22 17.78 -10.44
CA PHE A 45 2.11 18.00 -9.54
C PHE A 45 2.60 18.64 -8.25
N ILE A 46 1.74 19.40 -7.57
CA ILE A 46 1.98 19.91 -6.22
C ILE A 46 1.11 19.09 -5.28
N TRP A 47 1.75 18.36 -4.36
CA TRP A 47 1.05 17.59 -3.33
C TRP A 47 0.52 18.50 -2.22
N ALA A 48 -0.43 18.01 -1.42
CA ALA A 48 -0.96 18.75 -0.26
C ALA A 48 0.13 19.13 0.76
N SER A 49 1.25 18.40 0.79
CA SER A 49 2.45 18.72 1.58
C SER A 49 3.26 19.89 1.03
N GLY A 50 2.91 20.41 -0.16
CA GLY A 50 3.68 21.42 -0.89
C GLY A 50 4.83 20.85 -1.73
N TRP A 51 5.05 19.54 -1.71
CA TRP A 51 6.14 18.93 -2.51
C TRP A 51 5.78 18.91 -3.98
N LYS A 52 6.76 19.24 -4.82
CA LYS A 52 6.69 18.97 -6.26
C LYS A 52 6.87 17.48 -6.50
N SER A 53 6.04 16.91 -7.36
CA SER A 53 6.08 15.49 -7.66
C SER A 53 5.81 15.22 -9.13
N PRO A 54 6.63 14.41 -9.82
CA PRO A 54 6.37 13.99 -11.19
C PRO A 54 5.31 12.88 -11.27
N ILE A 55 4.79 12.43 -10.13
CA ILE A 55 3.74 11.41 -10.04
C ILE A 55 2.55 11.90 -9.22
N TYR A 56 1.37 11.64 -9.72
CA TYR A 56 0.10 11.75 -8.99
C TYR A 56 -0.56 10.39 -8.94
N CYS A 57 -1.02 9.98 -7.76
CA CYS A 57 -1.70 8.70 -7.53
C CYS A 57 -3.01 8.93 -6.76
N ASP A 58 -4.11 8.44 -7.35
CA ASP A 58 -5.43 8.37 -6.72
C ASP A 58 -6.06 7.02 -7.07
N ASN A 59 -5.75 6.01 -6.28
CA ASN A 59 -6.21 4.63 -6.48
C ASN A 59 -7.72 4.49 -6.27
N ARG A 60 -8.38 5.44 -5.60
CA ARG A 60 -9.85 5.48 -5.42
C ARG A 60 -10.58 5.53 -6.76
N LYS A 61 -9.94 6.07 -7.81
CA LYS A 61 -10.50 6.05 -9.16
C LYS A 61 -10.81 4.64 -9.66
N ALA A 62 -10.09 3.62 -9.20
CA ALA A 62 -10.34 2.23 -9.57
C ALA A 62 -11.76 1.77 -9.22
N LEU A 63 -12.37 2.37 -8.19
CA LEU A 63 -13.74 2.06 -7.77
C LEU A 63 -14.78 2.35 -8.86
N SER A 64 -14.52 3.34 -9.72
CA SER A 64 -15.41 3.73 -10.83
C SER A 64 -15.27 2.86 -12.09
N TYR A 65 -14.31 1.93 -12.10
CA TYR A 65 -14.04 1.03 -13.22
C TYR A 65 -14.26 -0.42 -12.81
N PRO A 66 -15.46 -1.00 -13.00
CA PRO A 66 -15.81 -2.32 -12.50
C PRO A 66 -14.79 -3.43 -12.84
N PRO A 67 -14.25 -3.53 -14.07
CA PRO A 67 -13.24 -4.55 -14.37
C PRO A 67 -11.95 -4.39 -13.56
N VAL A 68 -11.47 -3.13 -13.38
CA VAL A 68 -10.26 -2.82 -12.60
C VAL A 68 -10.49 -3.09 -11.12
N ARG A 69 -11.61 -2.62 -10.59
CA ARG A 69 -12.03 -2.86 -9.20
C ARG A 69 -12.12 -4.34 -8.89
N THR A 70 -12.73 -5.13 -9.78
CA THR A 70 -12.86 -6.58 -9.61
C THR A 70 -11.50 -7.26 -9.64
N TYR A 71 -10.61 -6.86 -10.54
CA TYR A 71 -9.26 -7.40 -10.62
C TYR A 71 -8.47 -7.12 -9.32
N ILE A 72 -8.46 -5.86 -8.85
CA ILE A 72 -7.80 -5.47 -7.60
C ILE A 72 -8.35 -6.25 -6.41
N ARG A 73 -9.68 -6.36 -6.28
CA ARG A 73 -10.31 -7.17 -5.24
C ARG A 73 -9.81 -8.62 -5.28
N GLN A 74 -9.78 -9.24 -6.47
CA GLN A 74 -9.34 -10.63 -6.59
C GLN A 74 -7.88 -10.79 -6.17
N GLN A 75 -6.99 -9.86 -6.55
CA GLN A 75 -5.59 -9.93 -6.15
C GLN A 75 -5.41 -9.78 -4.63
N PHE A 76 -6.22 -8.95 -3.98
CA PHE A 76 -6.25 -8.88 -2.52
C PHE A 76 -6.74 -10.17 -1.88
N VAL A 77 -7.82 -10.76 -2.40
CA VAL A 77 -8.36 -12.03 -1.91
C VAL A 77 -7.31 -13.14 -1.99
N ASP A 78 -6.62 -13.24 -3.12
CA ASP A 78 -5.57 -14.24 -3.34
C ASP A 78 -4.40 -14.03 -2.36
N ALA A 79 -3.96 -12.78 -2.19
CA ALA A 79 -2.91 -12.43 -1.23
C ALA A 79 -3.29 -12.71 0.23
N VAL A 80 -4.55 -12.44 0.61
CA VAL A 80 -5.05 -12.78 1.96
C VAL A 80 -5.00 -14.29 2.18
N LYS A 81 -5.51 -15.08 1.23
CA LYS A 81 -5.52 -16.55 1.33
C LYS A 81 -4.12 -17.14 1.42
N GLU A 82 -3.16 -16.56 0.69
CA GLU A 82 -1.78 -17.06 0.66
C GLU A 82 -0.98 -16.67 1.92
N PHE A 83 -1.03 -15.40 2.33
CA PHE A 83 -0.15 -14.89 3.39
C PHE A 83 -0.80 -14.85 4.77
N PHE A 84 -2.13 -14.83 4.82
CA PHE A 84 -2.89 -14.65 6.06
C PHE A 84 -4.08 -15.62 6.17
N PRO A 85 -3.85 -16.95 6.05
CA PRO A 85 -4.94 -17.94 6.00
C PRO A 85 -5.75 -18.03 7.31
N THR A 86 -5.28 -17.44 8.40
CA THR A 86 -5.94 -17.42 9.71
C THR A 86 -6.62 -16.10 10.03
N VAL A 87 -6.90 -15.28 9.01
CA VAL A 87 -7.57 -13.98 9.20
C VAL A 87 -9.02 -14.17 9.66
N ASP A 88 -9.44 -13.40 10.65
CA ASP A 88 -10.81 -13.39 11.19
C ASP A 88 -11.58 -12.14 10.72
N VAL A 89 -10.90 -10.99 10.53
CA VAL A 89 -11.49 -9.69 10.20
C VAL A 89 -10.65 -8.95 9.16
N ILE A 90 -11.29 -8.32 8.21
CA ILE A 90 -10.66 -7.35 7.31
C ILE A 90 -10.90 -5.94 7.86
N ALA A 91 -9.82 -5.13 7.96
CA ALA A 91 -9.93 -3.75 8.39
C ALA A 91 -9.45 -2.79 7.28
N GLY A 92 -10.24 -1.76 6.97
CA GLY A 92 -9.86 -0.72 6.00
C GLY A 92 -9.24 0.51 6.67
N VAL A 93 -8.24 1.12 6.05
CA VAL A 93 -7.75 2.43 6.48
C VAL A 93 -8.58 3.52 5.80
N ALA A 94 -9.18 4.41 6.58
CA ALA A 94 -9.93 5.51 6.03
C ALA A 94 -9.01 6.54 5.36
N THR A 95 -9.35 7.03 4.17
CA THR A 95 -10.61 6.81 3.47
C THR A 95 -10.44 5.79 2.32
N GLY A 96 -9.26 5.71 1.71
CA GLY A 96 -9.02 4.96 0.47
C GLY A 96 -9.17 3.44 0.63
N GLY A 97 -8.81 2.90 1.80
CA GLY A 97 -8.89 1.47 2.07
C GLY A 97 -10.30 0.94 2.39
N ILE A 98 -11.27 1.83 2.71
CA ILE A 98 -12.61 1.39 3.14
C ILE A 98 -13.32 0.57 2.06
N ALA A 99 -13.52 1.15 0.89
CA ALA A 99 -14.31 0.50 -0.16
C ALA A 99 -13.63 -0.78 -0.68
N HIS A 100 -12.31 -0.76 -0.84
CA HIS A 100 -11.54 -1.95 -1.21
C HIS A 100 -11.61 -3.03 -0.12
N GLY A 101 -11.50 -2.63 1.15
CA GLY A 101 -11.61 -3.54 2.29
C GLY A 101 -12.98 -4.23 2.37
N VAL A 102 -14.09 -3.48 2.19
CA VAL A 102 -15.45 -4.06 2.14
C VAL A 102 -15.57 -5.11 1.03
N LEU A 103 -15.07 -4.80 -0.17
CA LEU A 103 -15.13 -5.73 -1.30
C LEU A 103 -14.30 -7.02 -1.06
N VAL A 104 -13.19 -6.90 -0.34
CA VAL A 104 -12.36 -8.06 0.05
C VAL A 104 -13.06 -8.88 1.13
N ALA A 105 -13.59 -8.23 2.17
CA ALA A 105 -14.31 -8.89 3.26
C ALA A 105 -15.52 -9.66 2.72
N GLU A 106 -16.34 -9.02 1.86
CA GLU A 106 -17.48 -9.67 1.20
C GLU A 106 -17.05 -10.91 0.41
N ALA A 107 -16.00 -10.80 -0.41
CA ALA A 107 -15.53 -11.91 -1.22
C ALA A 107 -14.95 -13.09 -0.41
N LEU A 108 -14.48 -12.81 0.82
CA LEU A 108 -13.98 -13.81 1.75
C LEU A 108 -15.05 -14.33 2.73
N GLY A 109 -16.22 -13.68 2.79
CA GLY A 109 -17.25 -13.96 3.79
C GLY A 109 -16.85 -13.60 5.22
N LEU A 110 -15.99 -12.56 5.38
CA LEU A 110 -15.43 -12.15 6.67
C LEU A 110 -16.06 -10.83 7.16
N PRO A 111 -16.11 -10.61 8.49
CA PRO A 111 -16.44 -9.32 9.08
C PRO A 111 -15.53 -8.20 8.56
N PHE A 112 -16.07 -6.97 8.57
CA PHE A 112 -15.34 -5.77 8.18
C PHE A 112 -15.44 -4.68 9.23
N ALA A 113 -14.31 -4.01 9.48
CA ALA A 113 -14.22 -2.78 10.25
C ALA A 113 -13.35 -1.76 9.49
N TYR A 114 -13.37 -0.49 9.89
CA TYR A 114 -12.40 0.47 9.37
C TYR A 114 -11.92 1.44 10.44
N VAL A 115 -10.70 1.97 10.22
CA VAL A 115 -10.08 2.90 11.16
C VAL A 115 -10.08 4.30 10.55
N ARG A 116 -10.65 5.26 11.27
CA ARG A 116 -10.73 6.68 10.88
C ARG A 116 -9.39 7.38 11.08
N SER A 117 -9.16 8.43 10.30
CA SER A 117 -7.96 9.28 10.42
C SER A 117 -7.99 10.21 11.64
N SER A 118 -9.18 10.52 12.16
CA SER A 118 -9.39 11.39 13.32
C SER A 118 -10.59 10.93 14.15
N SER A 119 -10.56 11.23 15.45
CA SER A 119 -11.68 11.00 16.38
C SER A 119 -12.91 11.82 16.00
N LYS A 120 -14.09 11.39 16.47
CA LYS A 120 -15.32 12.21 16.39
C LYS A 120 -15.20 13.40 17.35
N GLU A 121 -15.67 14.57 16.92
CA GLU A 121 -15.72 15.76 17.79
C GLU A 121 -16.68 15.58 18.95
N HIS A 122 -17.70 14.71 18.80
CA HIS A 122 -18.71 14.40 19.82
C HIS A 122 -18.94 12.90 19.93
N GLY A 123 -19.04 12.37 21.16
CA GLY A 123 -19.31 10.96 21.45
C GLY A 123 -18.08 10.17 21.92
N MET A 124 -18.17 8.82 21.89
CA MET A 124 -17.03 7.96 22.22
C MET A 124 -15.87 8.21 21.24
N GLN A 125 -14.68 8.50 21.76
CA GLN A 125 -13.46 8.78 20.98
C GLN A 125 -12.89 7.53 20.27
N ASN A 126 -13.77 6.62 19.83
CA ASN A 126 -13.35 5.43 19.11
C ASN A 126 -13.02 5.76 17.65
N LEU A 127 -11.83 5.39 17.21
CA LEU A 127 -11.39 5.53 15.82
C LEU A 127 -11.84 4.37 14.94
N ILE A 128 -12.26 3.24 15.54
CA ILE A 128 -12.70 2.05 14.83
C ILE A 128 -14.22 2.10 14.67
N GLU A 129 -14.66 1.91 13.45
CA GLU A 129 -16.07 1.73 13.09
C GLU A 129 -16.27 0.28 12.63
N GLY A 130 -17.32 -0.35 13.12
CA GLY A 130 -17.51 -1.80 13.10
C GLY A 130 -17.12 -2.40 14.43
N GLU A 131 -17.11 -3.72 14.51
CA GLU A 131 -16.82 -4.47 15.74
C GLU A 131 -15.57 -5.32 15.56
N ILE A 132 -14.71 -5.33 16.56
CA ILE A 132 -13.50 -6.14 16.64
C ILE A 132 -13.45 -6.74 18.04
N GLU A 133 -13.39 -8.07 18.10
CA GLU A 133 -13.23 -8.79 19.35
C GLU A 133 -11.75 -8.96 19.69
N LYS A 134 -11.47 -9.00 21.00
CA LYS A 134 -10.11 -9.18 21.50
C LYS A 134 -9.52 -10.52 21.02
N GLY A 135 -8.34 -10.47 20.42
CA GLY A 135 -7.60 -11.62 19.95
C GLY A 135 -7.89 -12.01 18.50
N GLN A 136 -8.88 -11.40 17.84
CA GLN A 136 -9.11 -11.64 16.41
C GLN A 136 -7.91 -11.28 15.56
N ASN A 137 -7.62 -12.12 14.58
CA ASN A 137 -6.59 -11.91 13.57
C ASN A 137 -7.09 -10.95 12.49
N ILE A 138 -6.39 -9.83 12.30
CA ILE A 138 -6.81 -8.75 11.42
C ILE A 138 -5.83 -8.59 10.27
N VAL A 139 -6.34 -8.49 9.05
CA VAL A 139 -5.58 -8.01 7.89
C VAL A 139 -6.07 -6.63 7.51
N VAL A 140 -5.14 -5.70 7.36
CA VAL A 140 -5.44 -4.30 7.05
C VAL A 140 -5.34 -4.06 5.54
N ILE A 141 -6.33 -3.38 4.96
CA ILE A 141 -6.38 -3.00 3.54
C ILE A 141 -6.17 -1.49 3.41
N GLU A 142 -5.27 -1.11 2.52
CA GLU A 142 -4.94 0.28 2.21
C GLU A 142 -4.93 0.49 0.69
N ASP A 143 -5.12 1.72 0.23
CA ASP A 143 -5.03 2.04 -1.21
C ASP A 143 -3.61 2.47 -1.62
N LEU A 144 -2.89 3.20 -0.77
CA LEU A 144 -1.61 3.81 -1.10
C LEU A 144 -0.68 3.92 0.10
N ILE A 145 0.53 3.40 -0.03
CA ILE A 145 1.60 3.62 0.94
C ILE A 145 2.58 4.67 0.40
N SER A 146 2.64 5.83 1.09
CA SER A 146 3.70 6.82 0.94
C SER A 146 4.79 6.56 2.00
N THR A 147 4.78 7.27 3.12
CA THR A 147 5.68 6.99 4.25
C THR A 147 5.14 5.96 5.23
N GLY A 148 3.86 5.60 5.11
CA GLY A 148 3.19 4.63 5.98
C GLY A 148 2.67 5.20 7.30
N GLY A 149 2.88 6.49 7.58
CA GLY A 149 2.55 7.05 8.90
C GLY A 149 1.06 6.96 9.28
N SER A 150 0.14 7.29 8.36
CA SER A 150 -1.31 7.17 8.60
C SER A 150 -1.76 5.73 8.73
N SER A 151 -1.24 4.86 7.85
CA SER A 151 -1.58 3.45 7.80
C SER A 151 -1.12 2.71 9.08
N LEU A 152 0.07 3.05 9.59
CA LEU A 152 0.59 2.47 10.81
C LEU A 152 -0.12 2.97 12.08
N LYS A 153 -0.64 4.21 12.09
CA LYS A 153 -1.53 4.66 13.16
C LYS A 153 -2.80 3.81 13.23
N ALA A 154 -3.35 3.41 12.09
CA ALA A 154 -4.49 2.49 12.07
C ALA A 154 -4.13 1.11 12.64
N VAL A 155 -2.95 0.57 12.32
CA VAL A 155 -2.44 -0.68 12.91
C VAL A 155 -2.29 -0.56 14.43
N GLU A 156 -1.73 0.55 14.90
CA GLU A 156 -1.58 0.81 16.34
C GLU A 156 -2.94 0.84 17.05
N GLU A 157 -3.92 1.52 16.45
CA GLU A 157 -5.27 1.63 17.02
C GLU A 157 -5.98 0.28 17.10
N LEU A 158 -5.88 -0.55 16.04
CA LEU A 158 -6.41 -1.92 16.06
C LEU A 158 -5.76 -2.77 17.17
N ARG A 159 -4.45 -2.66 17.36
CA ARG A 159 -3.72 -3.37 18.42
C ARG A 159 -4.09 -2.89 19.80
N LYS A 160 -4.28 -1.57 20.02
CA LYS A 160 -4.75 -0.98 21.28
C LYS A 160 -6.12 -1.52 21.69
N ASN A 161 -6.98 -1.80 20.71
CA ASN A 161 -8.31 -2.38 20.93
C ASN A 161 -8.29 -3.92 21.02
N GLY A 162 -7.11 -4.52 21.16
CA GLY A 162 -6.94 -5.95 21.41
C GLY A 162 -6.90 -6.83 20.16
N GLY A 163 -6.92 -6.26 18.97
CA GLY A 163 -6.77 -7.00 17.72
C GLY A 163 -5.35 -7.48 17.47
N ASN A 164 -5.19 -8.66 16.89
CA ASN A 164 -3.92 -9.20 16.44
C ASN A 164 -3.70 -8.89 14.96
N VAL A 165 -3.02 -7.77 14.65
CA VAL A 165 -2.76 -7.37 13.26
C VAL A 165 -1.67 -8.26 12.67
N LEU A 166 -2.06 -9.14 11.74
CA LEU A 166 -1.17 -10.06 11.01
C LEU A 166 -0.29 -9.35 10.00
N GLY A 167 -0.83 -8.32 9.34
CA GLY A 167 -0.14 -7.51 8.35
C GLY A 167 -1.08 -6.56 7.59
N MET A 168 -0.52 -5.91 6.58
CA MET A 168 -1.22 -4.97 5.71
C MET A 168 -1.01 -5.32 4.25
N LEU A 169 -2.07 -5.15 3.46
CA LEU A 169 -2.05 -5.22 2.01
C LEU A 169 -2.40 -3.85 1.43
N ALA A 170 -1.65 -3.38 0.44
CA ALA A 170 -1.94 -2.13 -0.24
C ALA A 170 -1.97 -2.30 -1.77
N ILE A 171 -2.76 -1.46 -2.47
CA ILE A 171 -2.78 -1.49 -3.94
C ILE A 171 -1.42 -1.08 -4.47
N PHE A 172 -0.85 0.00 -3.90
CA PHE A 172 0.37 0.60 -4.41
C PHE A 172 1.26 1.16 -3.30
N SER A 173 2.59 1.08 -3.51
CA SER A 173 3.58 1.76 -2.66
C SER A 173 4.59 2.53 -3.51
N TYR A 174 4.97 3.73 -3.06
CA TYR A 174 6.11 4.46 -3.62
C TYR A 174 7.46 3.82 -3.28
N ASN A 175 7.48 2.86 -2.35
CA ASN A 175 8.69 2.22 -1.84
C ASN A 175 9.75 3.21 -1.33
N PHE A 176 9.33 4.26 -0.62
CA PHE A 176 10.26 5.13 0.07
C PHE A 176 10.98 4.36 1.19
N ASP A 177 12.27 4.60 1.36
CA ASP A 177 13.07 3.99 2.43
C ASP A 177 12.50 4.28 3.82
N GLU A 178 11.87 5.45 3.98
CA GLU A 178 11.16 5.85 5.20
C GLU A 178 9.99 4.89 5.49
N SER A 179 9.23 4.47 4.46
CA SER A 179 8.12 3.54 4.66
C SER A 179 8.62 2.17 5.12
N VAL A 180 9.69 1.67 4.52
CA VAL A 180 10.31 0.39 4.91
C VAL A 180 10.69 0.41 6.37
N LYS A 181 11.45 1.42 6.80
CA LYS A 181 11.88 1.58 8.20
C LYS A 181 10.70 1.69 9.16
N ASN A 182 9.65 2.42 8.78
CA ASN A 182 8.45 2.60 9.59
C ASN A 182 7.69 1.27 9.79
N PHE A 183 7.50 0.49 8.73
CA PHE A 183 6.82 -0.81 8.83
C PHE A 183 7.64 -1.83 9.62
N GLU A 184 8.96 -1.86 9.46
CA GLU A 184 9.86 -2.68 10.27
C GLU A 184 9.81 -2.32 11.75
N ALA A 185 9.93 -1.03 12.09
CA ALA A 185 9.88 -0.54 13.46
C ALA A 185 8.55 -0.89 14.15
N ASN A 186 7.45 -0.86 13.41
CA ASN A 186 6.12 -1.22 13.88
C ASN A 186 5.81 -2.73 13.80
N LYS A 187 6.76 -3.56 13.37
CA LYS A 187 6.57 -5.01 13.22
C LYS A 187 5.28 -5.34 12.45
N CYS A 188 5.03 -4.60 11.37
CA CYS A 188 3.89 -4.81 10.50
C CYS A 188 4.36 -5.28 9.14
N LYS A 189 3.98 -6.50 8.74
CA LYS A 189 4.26 -7.02 7.40
C LYS A 189 3.48 -6.22 6.37
N LEU A 190 4.13 -5.80 5.29
CA LEU A 190 3.49 -5.07 4.20
C LEU A 190 3.67 -5.83 2.89
N TYR A 191 2.56 -6.14 2.23
CA TYR A 191 2.56 -6.63 0.86
C TYR A 191 1.80 -5.65 -0.03
N THR A 192 2.25 -5.50 -1.28
CA THR A 192 1.62 -4.58 -2.23
C THR A 192 1.26 -5.29 -3.53
N LEU A 193 0.15 -4.90 -4.14
CA LEU A 193 -0.23 -5.45 -5.43
C LEU A 193 0.66 -4.90 -6.55
N SER A 194 1.12 -3.66 -6.43
CA SER A 194 2.13 -3.06 -7.30
C SER A 194 2.96 -2.02 -6.56
N ASN A 195 4.04 -1.55 -7.16
CA ASN A 195 4.90 -0.53 -6.60
C ASN A 195 5.53 0.39 -7.66
N TYR A 196 6.27 1.39 -7.18
CA TYR A 196 6.88 2.40 -8.03
C TYR A 196 7.82 1.83 -9.10
N ASN A 197 8.65 0.84 -8.76
CA ASN A 197 9.60 0.26 -9.70
C ASN A 197 8.87 -0.48 -10.84
N VAL A 198 7.91 -1.34 -10.50
CA VAL A 198 7.08 -2.05 -11.48
C VAL A 198 6.27 -1.07 -12.34
N LEU A 199 5.80 0.02 -11.72
CA LEU A 199 5.08 1.07 -12.44
C LEU A 199 5.96 1.71 -13.52
N LEU A 200 7.20 2.12 -13.18
CA LEU A 200 8.12 2.74 -14.15
C LEU A 200 8.46 1.77 -15.28
N ASP A 201 8.82 0.53 -14.96
CA ASP A 201 9.10 -0.51 -15.95
C ASP A 201 7.91 -0.72 -16.90
N THR A 202 6.69 -0.73 -16.36
CA THR A 202 5.47 -0.89 -17.13
C THR A 202 5.21 0.35 -17.99
N ALA A 203 5.39 1.55 -17.45
CA ALA A 203 5.18 2.80 -18.16
C ALA A 203 6.11 2.96 -19.37
N VAL A 204 7.39 2.54 -19.24
CA VAL A 204 8.32 2.51 -20.37
C VAL A 204 7.90 1.48 -21.41
N LYS A 205 7.61 0.25 -21.00
CA LYS A 205 7.22 -0.84 -21.92
C LYS A 205 5.93 -0.55 -22.70
N THR A 206 5.02 0.20 -22.11
CA THR A 206 3.76 0.62 -22.74
C THR A 206 3.85 1.94 -23.49
N ASN A 207 5.05 2.53 -23.59
CA ASN A 207 5.30 3.86 -24.17
C ASN A 207 4.48 4.99 -23.51
N TYR A 208 4.13 4.83 -22.23
CA TYR A 208 3.46 5.89 -21.46
C TYR A 208 4.41 7.02 -21.10
N ILE A 209 5.68 6.69 -20.83
CA ILE A 209 6.81 7.61 -20.65
C ILE A 209 7.98 7.13 -21.52
N SER A 210 8.94 8.03 -21.75
CA SER A 210 10.22 7.69 -22.39
C SER A 210 11.26 7.23 -21.37
N GLU A 211 12.30 6.51 -21.81
CA GLU A 211 13.44 6.15 -20.95
C GLU A 211 14.15 7.38 -20.35
N LYS A 212 14.10 8.52 -21.03
CA LYS A 212 14.69 9.78 -20.55
C LYS A 212 14.00 10.31 -19.28
N ASP A 213 12.69 10.04 -19.15
CA ASP A 213 11.91 10.45 -17.98
C ASP A 213 12.25 9.66 -16.72
N VAL A 214 12.71 8.40 -16.89
CA VAL A 214 13.00 7.47 -15.78
C VAL A 214 14.04 8.03 -14.81
N ASN A 215 15.08 8.70 -15.33
CA ASN A 215 16.12 9.27 -14.47
C ASN A 215 15.54 10.35 -13.53
N SER A 216 14.73 11.25 -14.04
CA SER A 216 14.08 12.30 -13.23
C SER A 216 13.12 11.70 -12.19
N LEU A 217 12.35 10.69 -12.60
CA LEU A 217 11.44 9.96 -11.73
C LEU A 217 12.17 9.24 -10.60
N ASN A 218 13.30 8.59 -10.88
CA ASN A 218 14.13 7.93 -9.85
C ASN A 218 14.76 8.95 -8.90
N GLN A 219 15.29 10.07 -9.39
CA GLN A 219 15.82 11.15 -8.56
C GLN A 219 14.76 11.70 -7.60
N TRP A 220 13.52 11.86 -8.07
CA TRP A 220 12.43 12.27 -7.20
C TRP A 220 12.18 11.24 -6.09
N ARG A 221 12.13 9.95 -6.40
CA ARG A 221 11.88 8.90 -5.42
C ARG A 221 12.94 8.85 -4.31
N GLU A 222 14.20 9.11 -4.68
CA GLU A 222 15.31 9.15 -3.71
C GLU A 222 15.21 10.38 -2.78
N ASN A 223 14.81 11.54 -3.31
CA ASN A 223 14.78 12.80 -2.58
C ASN A 223 13.52 13.62 -2.87
N PRO A 224 12.32 13.14 -2.50
CA PRO A 224 11.06 13.80 -2.89
C PRO A 224 10.88 15.20 -2.27
N LYS A 225 11.54 15.48 -1.12
CA LYS A 225 11.47 16.78 -0.43
C LYS A 225 12.22 17.89 -1.13
N THR A 226 13.29 17.57 -1.83
CA THR A 226 14.22 18.53 -2.42
C THR A 226 14.28 18.47 -3.94
N TRP A 227 13.53 17.52 -4.54
CA TRP A 227 13.50 17.38 -5.99
C TRP A 227 12.82 18.59 -6.65
N ASP A 228 13.45 19.10 -7.70
CA ASP A 228 12.92 20.15 -8.55
C ASP A 228 13.18 19.84 -10.03
N VAL A 229 12.32 20.37 -10.90
CA VAL A 229 12.53 20.30 -12.35
C VAL A 229 13.67 21.25 -12.70
N LYS A 230 14.72 20.73 -13.33
CA LYS A 230 15.79 21.51 -13.90
C LYS A 230 15.46 21.90 -15.32
#